data_6f6c15bcc0d5c0f36d527bb1db5737ef
#
_entry.id   6f6c15bcc0d5c0f36d527bb1db5737ef
#
_cell.length_a   1.000
_cell.length_b   1.000
_cell.length_c   1.000
_cell.angle_alpha   90.00
_cell.angle_beta   90.00
_cell.angle_gamma   90.00
#
_symmetry.space_group_name_H-M   'P 1'
#
loop_
_entity.id
_entity.type
_entity.pdbx_description
1 polymer ?
#
loop_
_entity_poly.entity_id
_entity_poly.type
_entity_poly.pdbx_seq_one_letter_code
_entity_poly.pdbx_strand_id
1 'polypeptide(L)'
;KGETPAITLNIPMVSAIMQAVSGEKLAVELARNGGVSFIYGSQTPEEEAAMVARVKAQKAGFVPSDSNLSPEATLADVLALKAKTGHSTIAITEDGTSNGKMVGIVSSRDYRVSRMDKSEKVKNFMTPVEKLVKANYGITLSEANDIIWDNKINSLPVLYEDGRLYGFVFRKDYDSHQENPNEMLDAQKRFIVGAGINSRDYAERVPLLVDAGADVLCIDSSEGFSEWQKITINWIRERYGEKVKVGAGNVVDREGFLFLAEAGADFVKVGIGGGSICITRETRGIG
;
A
#
# COMPACT_ATOMS: atom_id res chain seq x y z
N LYS A 1 -4.21 -11.11 22.84
CA LYS A 1 -5.27 -12.09 23.18
C LYS A 1 -5.05 -13.47 22.56
N GLY A 2 -4.16 -13.68 21.64
CA GLY A 2 -3.83 -14.97 21.06
C GLY A 2 -2.37 -15.33 21.26
N GLU A 3 -2.03 -16.61 21.12
CA GLU A 3 -0.65 -17.08 21.20
C GLU A 3 0.18 -16.66 19.98
N THR A 4 -0.49 -16.36 18.85
CA THR A 4 0.17 -15.92 17.61
C THR A 4 -0.22 -14.47 17.31
N PRO A 5 0.75 -13.54 17.22
CA PRO A 5 0.48 -12.16 16.86
C PRO A 5 -0.02 -12.06 15.43
N ALA A 6 -0.99 -11.16 15.18
CA ALA A 6 -1.51 -10.92 13.83
C ALA A 6 -0.53 -10.08 12.98
N ILE A 7 0.24 -9.21 13.61
CA ILE A 7 1.27 -8.39 12.98
C ILE A 7 2.49 -8.42 13.90
N THR A 8 3.63 -8.79 13.33
CA THR A 8 4.92 -8.77 14.01
C THR A 8 5.80 -7.72 13.37
N LEU A 9 6.31 -6.77 14.15
CA LEU A 9 7.24 -5.76 13.66
C LEU A 9 8.66 -6.33 13.59
N ASN A 10 9.39 -6.02 12.53
CA ASN A 10 10.79 -6.41 12.39
C ASN A 10 11.74 -5.44 13.12
N ILE A 11 11.30 -4.19 13.31
CA ILE A 11 11.94 -3.21 14.19
C ILE A 11 10.89 -2.56 15.11
N PRO A 12 11.22 -2.16 16.34
CA PRO A 12 10.26 -1.59 17.28
C PRO A 12 9.96 -0.11 17.00
N MET A 13 9.59 0.21 15.74
CA MET A 13 9.27 1.57 15.32
C MET A 13 7.87 1.65 14.74
N VAL A 14 7.09 2.58 15.30
CA VAL A 14 5.73 2.92 14.84
C VAL A 14 5.62 4.43 14.74
N SER A 15 5.06 4.95 13.66
CA SER A 15 4.91 6.40 13.52
C SER A 15 3.74 6.95 14.34
N ALA A 16 3.86 8.19 14.78
CA ALA A 16 2.76 8.92 15.41
C ALA A 16 1.71 9.31 14.36
N ILE A 17 0.43 9.28 14.73
CA ILE A 17 -0.70 9.62 13.85
C ILE A 17 -0.82 11.15 13.74
N MET A 18 0.09 11.76 13.01
CA MET A 18 0.21 13.20 12.90
C MET A 18 0.43 13.61 11.44
N GLN A 19 -0.28 14.63 10.98
CA GLN A 19 -0.20 15.13 9.59
C GLN A 19 1.22 15.49 9.17
N ALA A 20 2.00 16.12 10.04
CA ALA A 20 3.37 16.52 9.75
C ALA A 20 4.37 15.33 9.71
N VAL A 21 3.94 14.14 10.12
CA VAL A 21 4.82 12.97 10.31
C VAL A 21 4.40 11.83 9.38
N SER A 22 3.16 11.37 9.47
CA SER A 22 2.74 10.05 8.98
C SER A 22 1.99 10.10 7.66
N GLY A 23 2.64 10.64 6.62
CA GLY A 23 2.17 10.57 5.24
C GLY A 23 2.68 9.31 4.51
N GLU A 24 2.28 9.15 3.26
CA GLU A 24 2.61 7.99 2.39
C GLU A 24 4.11 7.70 2.31
N LYS A 25 4.93 8.74 2.16
CA LYS A 25 6.40 8.59 2.02
C LYS A 25 7.00 7.92 3.25
N LEU A 26 6.62 8.37 4.44
CA LEU A 26 7.09 7.73 5.68
C LEU A 26 6.52 6.32 5.82
N ALA A 27 5.26 6.09 5.43
CA ALA A 27 4.65 4.77 5.51
C ALA A 27 5.42 3.74 4.67
N VAL A 28 5.80 4.10 3.45
CA VAL A 28 6.61 3.25 2.57
C VAL A 28 8.00 3.01 3.17
N GLU A 29 8.70 4.07 3.57
CA GLU A 29 10.07 3.94 4.11
C GLU A 29 10.09 3.17 5.44
N LEU A 30 9.11 3.39 6.31
CA LEU A 30 9.06 2.69 7.59
C LEU A 30 8.74 1.21 7.39
N ALA A 31 7.80 0.87 6.51
CA ALA A 31 7.50 -0.51 6.15
C ALA A 31 8.70 -1.21 5.48
N ARG A 32 9.42 -0.51 4.60
CA ARG A 32 10.66 -1.01 3.98
C ARG A 32 11.74 -1.33 5.01
N ASN A 33 11.82 -0.56 6.07
CA ASN A 33 12.80 -0.77 7.15
C ASN A 33 12.31 -1.68 8.29
N GLY A 34 11.08 -2.18 8.23
CA GLY A 34 10.58 -3.18 9.18
C GLY A 34 9.67 -2.65 10.29
N GLY A 35 9.26 -1.39 10.21
CA GLY A 35 8.30 -0.76 11.12
C GLY A 35 6.93 -0.57 10.47
N VAL A 36 6.02 0.10 11.18
CA VAL A 36 4.66 0.41 10.68
C VAL A 36 4.32 1.89 10.87
N SER A 37 3.82 2.52 9.83
CA SER A 37 3.27 3.87 9.91
C SER A 37 1.75 3.82 9.91
N PHE A 38 1.15 4.70 10.71
CA PHE A 38 -0.29 4.96 10.67
C PHE A 38 -0.56 6.26 9.92
N ILE A 39 -1.19 6.18 8.77
CA ILE A 39 -1.60 7.38 7.99
C ILE A 39 -2.49 8.26 8.89
N TYR A 40 -2.27 9.56 8.84
CA TYR A 40 -2.99 10.51 9.68
C TYR A 40 -4.46 10.67 9.27
N GLY A 41 -5.37 10.75 10.25
CA GLY A 41 -6.82 10.85 10.04
C GLY A 41 -7.41 12.27 10.06
N SER A 42 -6.58 13.34 9.95
CA SER A 42 -7.06 14.73 9.96
C SER A 42 -7.53 15.24 8.58
N GLN A 43 -7.58 14.39 7.59
CA GLN A 43 -8.07 14.60 6.23
C GLN A 43 -9.43 13.93 6.03
N THR A 44 -10.02 14.06 4.83
CA THR A 44 -11.27 13.35 4.52
C THR A 44 -11.06 11.83 4.51
N PRO A 45 -12.11 11.03 4.79
CA PRO A 45 -12.02 9.58 4.72
C PRO A 45 -11.53 9.05 3.37
N GLU A 46 -11.94 9.67 2.26
CA GLU A 46 -11.57 9.30 0.90
C GLU A 46 -10.09 9.60 0.60
N GLU A 47 -9.59 10.76 1.05
CA GLU A 47 -8.18 11.13 0.90
C GLU A 47 -7.28 10.19 1.67
N GLU A 48 -7.63 9.85 2.90
CA GLU A 48 -6.87 8.89 3.70
C GLU A 48 -6.89 7.49 3.07
N ALA A 49 -8.05 7.00 2.65
CA ALA A 49 -8.18 5.72 1.97
C ALA A 49 -7.35 5.68 0.68
N ALA A 50 -7.33 6.77 -0.09
CA ALA A 50 -6.49 6.88 -1.27
C ALA A 50 -4.98 6.82 -0.93
N MET A 51 -4.54 7.43 0.18
CA MET A 51 -3.15 7.32 0.65
C MET A 51 -2.80 5.89 1.06
N VAL A 52 -3.67 5.21 1.81
CA VAL A 52 -3.52 3.79 2.16
C VAL A 52 -3.41 2.94 0.90
N ALA A 53 -4.31 3.12 -0.06
CA ALA A 53 -4.30 2.38 -1.32
C ALA A 53 -2.99 2.59 -2.10
N ARG A 54 -2.41 3.81 -2.12
CA ARG A 54 -1.12 4.08 -2.77
C ARG A 54 0.06 3.39 -2.08
N VAL A 55 0.04 3.29 -0.75
CA VAL A 55 1.05 2.50 -0.01
C VAL A 55 0.88 1.01 -0.33
N LYS A 56 -0.35 0.49 -0.31
CA LYS A 56 -0.66 -0.91 -0.66
C LYS A 56 -0.37 -1.27 -2.11
N ALA A 57 -0.39 -0.31 -3.02
CA ALA A 57 -0.02 -0.52 -4.42
C ALA A 57 1.49 -0.79 -4.60
N GLN A 58 2.32 -0.38 -3.63
CA GLN A 58 3.73 -0.70 -3.64
C GLN A 58 3.95 -2.13 -3.15
N LYS A 59 4.43 -2.99 -4.04
CA LYS A 59 4.70 -4.40 -3.78
C LYS A 59 6.19 -4.68 -3.90
N ALA A 60 6.72 -5.46 -2.99
CA ALA A 60 8.03 -6.07 -3.20
C ALA A 60 7.89 -7.20 -4.23
N GLY A 61 8.51 -7.02 -5.36
CA GLY A 61 8.66 -8.06 -6.39
C GLY A 61 7.56 -8.10 -7.44
N PHE A 62 6.33 -8.49 -7.12
CA PHE A 62 5.23 -8.55 -8.10
C PHE A 62 4.42 -7.26 -8.07
N VAL A 63 4.50 -6.48 -9.14
CA VAL A 63 3.85 -5.16 -9.25
C VAL A 63 2.66 -5.25 -10.21
N PRO A 64 1.42 -4.95 -9.79
CA PRO A 64 0.31 -4.81 -10.73
C PRO A 64 0.60 -3.65 -11.68
N SER A 65 0.20 -3.81 -12.93
CA SER A 65 0.39 -2.76 -13.92
C SER A 65 -0.60 -1.61 -13.68
N ASP A 66 -0.09 -0.41 -13.48
CA ASP A 66 -0.85 0.84 -13.42
C ASP A 66 -0.70 1.68 -14.70
N SER A 67 0.05 1.16 -15.66
CA SER A 67 0.36 1.79 -16.93
C SER A 67 -0.05 0.87 -18.07
N ASN A 68 -1.32 0.97 -18.50
CA ASN A 68 -1.93 0.09 -19.47
C ASN A 68 -2.58 0.90 -20.59
N LEU A 69 -2.48 0.39 -21.82
CA LEU A 69 -3.16 0.93 -23.00
C LEU A 69 -3.69 -0.21 -23.86
N SER A 70 -4.67 0.10 -24.72
CA SER A 70 -5.12 -0.82 -25.74
C SER A 70 -4.25 -0.73 -27.02
N PRO A 71 -4.28 -1.73 -27.90
CA PRO A 71 -3.56 -1.69 -29.19
C PRO A 71 -3.99 -0.52 -30.10
N GLU A 72 -5.20 0.00 -29.90
CA GLU A 72 -5.75 1.11 -30.67
C GLU A 72 -5.35 2.49 -30.14
N ALA A 73 -4.73 2.56 -28.96
CA ALA A 73 -4.12 3.79 -28.45
C ALA A 73 -3.01 4.29 -29.38
N THR A 74 -2.63 5.55 -29.21
CA THR A 74 -1.65 6.22 -30.07
C THR A 74 -0.32 6.46 -29.34
N LEU A 75 0.72 6.83 -30.07
CA LEU A 75 1.98 7.30 -29.50
C LEU A 75 1.76 8.53 -28.59
N ALA A 76 0.81 9.40 -28.92
CA ALA A 76 0.44 10.52 -28.05
C ALA A 76 -0.04 10.03 -26.68
N ASP A 77 -0.87 8.99 -26.63
CA ASP A 77 -1.38 8.38 -25.40
C ASP A 77 -0.24 7.74 -24.58
N VAL A 78 0.70 7.08 -25.24
CA VAL A 78 1.92 6.51 -24.62
C VAL A 78 2.72 7.61 -23.93
N LEU A 79 2.94 8.74 -24.61
CA LEU A 79 3.70 9.87 -24.05
C LEU A 79 2.97 10.55 -22.89
N ALA A 80 1.65 10.72 -23.00
CA ALA A 80 0.82 11.28 -21.95
C ALA A 80 0.82 10.38 -20.69
N LEU A 81 0.64 9.07 -20.88
CA LEU A 81 0.67 8.12 -19.78
C LEU A 81 2.03 8.08 -19.09
N LYS A 82 3.12 8.08 -19.88
CA LYS A 82 4.49 8.15 -19.34
C LYS A 82 4.74 9.43 -18.56
N ALA A 83 4.26 10.58 -19.04
CA ALA A 83 4.38 11.85 -18.34
C ALA A 83 3.61 11.83 -16.99
N LYS A 84 2.46 11.16 -16.97
CA LYS A 84 1.60 11.02 -15.77
C LYS A 84 2.18 10.06 -14.74
N THR A 85 2.65 8.88 -15.17
CA THR A 85 3.05 7.79 -14.26
C THR A 85 4.56 7.74 -14.01
N GLY A 86 5.38 8.32 -14.87
CA GLY A 86 6.84 8.19 -14.85
C GLY A 86 7.37 6.84 -15.32
N HIS A 87 6.47 5.90 -15.68
CA HIS A 87 6.86 4.55 -16.06
C HIS A 87 7.34 4.47 -17.51
N SER A 88 8.40 3.69 -17.73
CA SER A 88 8.99 3.48 -19.07
C SER A 88 8.48 2.23 -19.77
N THR A 89 7.81 1.34 -19.05
CA THR A 89 7.19 0.11 -19.58
C THR A 89 5.68 0.22 -19.41
N ILE A 90 4.96 0.08 -20.53
CA ILE A 90 3.50 0.15 -20.59
C ILE A 90 3.00 -1.20 -21.06
N ALA A 91 2.10 -1.83 -20.31
CA ALA A 91 1.43 -3.06 -20.74
C ALA A 91 0.38 -2.74 -21.80
N ILE A 92 0.35 -3.55 -22.84
CA ILE A 92 -0.71 -3.47 -23.86
C ILE A 92 -1.61 -4.68 -23.67
N THR A 93 -2.87 -4.39 -23.30
CA THR A 93 -3.92 -5.38 -23.10
C THR A 93 -5.05 -5.15 -24.09
N GLU A 94 -5.82 -6.19 -24.42
CA GLU A 94 -6.89 -6.11 -25.44
C GLU A 94 -7.85 -4.94 -25.19
N ASP A 95 -8.18 -4.70 -23.92
CA ASP A 95 -9.13 -3.69 -23.45
C ASP A 95 -8.49 -2.45 -22.80
N GLY A 96 -7.16 -2.41 -22.68
CA GLY A 96 -6.43 -1.32 -22.03
C GLY A 96 -6.50 -1.33 -20.51
N THR A 97 -7.02 -2.38 -19.88
CA THR A 97 -7.12 -2.51 -18.42
C THR A 97 -5.93 -3.22 -17.80
N SER A 98 -5.76 -3.08 -16.47
CA SER A 98 -4.63 -3.68 -15.71
C SER A 98 -4.66 -5.21 -15.66
N ASN A 99 -5.81 -5.83 -15.86
CA ASN A 99 -6.02 -7.29 -15.84
C ASN A 99 -6.59 -7.83 -17.14
N GLY A 100 -6.58 -7.02 -18.20
CA GLY A 100 -6.95 -7.46 -19.54
C GLY A 100 -5.98 -8.51 -20.08
N LYS A 101 -6.40 -9.19 -21.14
CA LYS A 101 -5.53 -10.14 -21.80
C LYS A 101 -4.36 -9.40 -22.45
N MET A 102 -3.14 -9.82 -22.11
CA MET A 102 -1.92 -9.15 -22.56
C MET A 102 -1.64 -9.47 -24.04
N VAL A 103 -1.43 -8.44 -24.85
CA VAL A 103 -1.07 -8.57 -26.26
C VAL A 103 0.32 -8.05 -26.58
N GLY A 104 0.93 -7.28 -25.67
CA GLY A 104 2.29 -6.81 -25.87
C GLY A 104 2.75 -5.82 -24.79
N ILE A 105 3.90 -5.21 -25.03
CA ILE A 105 4.43 -4.09 -24.23
C ILE A 105 4.92 -2.97 -25.14
N VAL A 106 4.95 -1.76 -24.60
CA VAL A 106 5.68 -0.63 -25.15
C VAL A 106 6.71 -0.14 -24.15
N SER A 107 7.93 0.02 -24.61
CA SER A 107 9.03 0.59 -23.85
C SER A 107 9.68 1.75 -24.62
N SER A 108 10.59 2.47 -24.01
CA SER A 108 11.32 3.56 -24.70
C SER A 108 12.17 3.10 -25.89
N ARG A 109 12.36 1.80 -26.09
CA ARG A 109 13.09 1.21 -27.22
C ARG A 109 12.21 1.01 -28.45
N ASP A 110 10.89 1.00 -28.28
CA ASP A 110 9.94 0.65 -29.34
C ASP A 110 9.54 1.86 -30.20
N TYR A 111 9.86 3.09 -29.77
CA TYR A 111 9.50 4.30 -30.50
C TYR A 111 10.59 5.38 -30.45
N ARG A 112 10.57 6.23 -31.46
CA ARG A 112 11.41 7.45 -31.53
C ARG A 112 10.51 8.66 -31.83
N VAL A 113 10.31 9.52 -30.85
CA VAL A 113 9.41 10.70 -30.92
C VAL A 113 9.78 11.63 -32.09
N SER A 114 11.07 11.71 -32.45
CA SER A 114 11.55 12.56 -33.56
C SER A 114 11.31 11.98 -34.96
N ARG A 115 10.85 10.72 -35.06
CA ARG A 115 10.71 10.00 -36.34
C ARG A 115 9.36 9.33 -36.57
N MET A 116 8.51 9.33 -35.55
CA MET A 116 7.18 8.69 -35.61
C MET A 116 6.10 9.73 -35.45
N ASP A 117 5.02 9.57 -36.18
CA ASP A 117 3.82 10.38 -36.00
C ASP A 117 3.16 10.07 -34.65
N LYS A 118 2.73 11.10 -33.93
CA LYS A 118 2.06 10.94 -32.64
C LYS A 118 0.70 10.22 -32.74
N SER A 119 0.10 10.20 -33.91
CA SER A 119 -1.14 9.46 -34.22
C SER A 119 -0.91 7.97 -34.52
N GLU A 120 0.36 7.53 -34.63
CA GLU A 120 0.69 6.13 -34.91
C GLU A 120 0.11 5.22 -33.83
N LYS A 121 -0.53 4.13 -34.24
CA LYS A 121 -1.19 3.16 -33.36
C LYS A 121 -0.18 2.27 -32.66
N VAL A 122 -0.40 2.02 -31.37
CA VAL A 122 0.45 1.18 -30.52
C VAL A 122 0.68 -0.21 -31.11
N LYS A 123 -0.33 -0.82 -31.70
CA LYS A 123 -0.22 -2.15 -32.36
C LYS A 123 0.85 -2.24 -33.44
N ASN A 124 1.23 -1.11 -34.06
CA ASN A 124 2.19 -1.07 -35.17
C ASN A 124 3.66 -1.04 -34.66
N PHE A 125 3.89 -0.64 -33.40
CA PHE A 125 5.23 -0.51 -32.87
C PHE A 125 5.46 -1.22 -31.53
N MET A 126 4.42 -1.76 -30.87
CA MET A 126 4.58 -2.54 -29.64
C MET A 126 5.41 -3.80 -29.88
N THR A 127 6.07 -4.30 -28.85
CA THR A 127 6.62 -5.65 -28.85
C THR A 127 5.51 -6.62 -28.49
N PRO A 128 5.09 -7.53 -29.42
CA PRO A 128 3.98 -8.46 -29.19
C PRO A 128 4.32 -9.49 -28.12
N VAL A 129 3.29 -10.00 -27.41
CA VAL A 129 3.43 -10.91 -26.28
C VAL A 129 4.11 -12.24 -26.63
N GLU A 130 4.03 -12.69 -27.88
CA GLU A 130 4.69 -13.90 -28.37
C GLU A 130 6.22 -13.78 -28.40
N LYS A 131 6.73 -12.55 -28.52
CA LYS A 131 8.17 -12.24 -28.53
C LYS A 131 8.72 -11.91 -27.14
N LEU A 132 7.86 -11.84 -26.13
CA LEU A 132 8.27 -11.52 -24.78
C LEU A 132 8.71 -12.76 -24.01
N VAL A 133 9.75 -12.62 -23.24
CA VAL A 133 10.01 -13.51 -22.09
C VAL A 133 8.94 -13.20 -21.05
N LYS A 134 8.21 -14.22 -20.63
CA LYS A 134 7.08 -14.12 -19.70
C LYS A 134 7.07 -15.32 -18.76
N ALA A 135 6.39 -15.17 -17.64
CA ALA A 135 6.19 -16.22 -16.66
C ALA A 135 4.70 -16.48 -16.41
N ASN A 136 4.37 -17.63 -15.86
CA ASN A 136 3.02 -17.98 -15.45
C ASN A 136 2.77 -17.57 -14.00
N TYR A 137 1.52 -17.24 -13.67
CA TYR A 137 1.07 -17.04 -12.32
C TYR A 137 1.44 -18.23 -11.42
N GLY A 138 1.88 -17.95 -10.20
CA GLY A 138 2.38 -18.96 -9.26
C GLY A 138 3.90 -19.10 -9.21
N ILE A 139 4.64 -18.46 -10.14
CA ILE A 139 6.10 -18.40 -10.08
C ILE A 139 6.56 -17.68 -8.79
N THR A 140 7.63 -18.16 -8.18
CA THR A 140 8.26 -17.46 -7.05
C THR A 140 9.07 -16.26 -7.51
N LEU A 141 9.34 -15.32 -6.59
CA LEU A 141 10.15 -14.15 -6.91
C LEU A 141 11.59 -14.52 -7.29
N SER A 142 12.15 -15.57 -6.66
CA SER A 142 13.49 -16.08 -6.99
C SER A 142 13.55 -16.60 -8.42
N GLU A 143 12.62 -17.49 -8.80
CA GLU A 143 12.54 -18.03 -10.17
C GLU A 143 12.32 -16.91 -11.20
N ALA A 144 11.45 -15.93 -10.89
CA ALA A 144 11.24 -14.79 -11.76
C ALA A 144 12.53 -13.95 -11.96
N ASN A 145 13.32 -13.81 -10.90
CA ASN A 145 14.60 -13.12 -10.96
C ASN A 145 15.62 -13.88 -11.80
N ASP A 146 15.70 -15.22 -11.66
CA ASP A 146 16.59 -16.06 -12.47
C ASP A 146 16.25 -15.90 -13.97
N ILE A 147 14.96 -15.90 -14.33
CA ILE A 147 14.51 -15.65 -15.69
C ILE A 147 14.95 -14.25 -16.18
N ILE A 148 14.83 -13.22 -15.34
CA ILE A 148 15.26 -11.84 -15.66
C ILE A 148 16.75 -11.80 -15.96
N TRP A 149 17.57 -12.44 -15.13
CA TRP A 149 19.03 -12.45 -15.30
C TRP A 149 19.48 -13.25 -16.52
N ASP A 150 18.96 -14.46 -16.70
CA ASP A 150 19.33 -15.35 -17.81
C ASP A 150 18.99 -14.72 -19.16
N ASN A 151 17.85 -14.03 -19.25
CA ASN A 151 17.39 -13.39 -20.47
C ASN A 151 17.85 -11.92 -20.62
N LYS A 152 18.58 -11.37 -19.64
CA LYS A 152 19.08 -9.97 -19.64
C LYS A 152 17.97 -8.94 -19.87
N ILE A 153 16.80 -9.17 -19.29
CA ILE A 153 15.63 -8.28 -19.37
C ILE A 153 15.52 -7.44 -18.09
N ASN A 154 14.78 -6.32 -18.17
CA ASN A 154 14.55 -5.44 -17.02
C ASN A 154 13.16 -5.60 -16.40
N SER A 155 12.26 -6.26 -17.10
CA SER A 155 10.87 -6.51 -16.67
C SER A 155 10.38 -7.84 -17.20
N LEU A 156 9.72 -8.61 -16.34
CA LEU A 156 9.13 -9.89 -16.65
C LEU A 156 7.62 -9.79 -16.44
N PRO A 157 6.79 -9.84 -17.48
CA PRO A 157 5.35 -9.97 -17.32
C PRO A 157 5.00 -11.36 -16.80
N VAL A 158 4.08 -11.40 -15.84
CA VAL A 158 3.52 -12.62 -15.27
C VAL A 158 2.05 -12.69 -15.66
N LEU A 159 1.65 -13.80 -16.28
CA LEU A 159 0.33 -14.00 -16.86
C LEU A 159 -0.41 -15.14 -16.18
N TYR A 160 -1.73 -15.02 -16.11
CA TYR A 160 -2.60 -16.15 -15.82
C TYR A 160 -2.64 -17.15 -17.01
N GLU A 161 -3.14 -18.35 -16.79
CA GLU A 161 -3.26 -19.39 -17.83
C GLU A 161 -4.12 -18.93 -19.02
N ASP A 162 -5.10 -18.08 -18.80
CA ASP A 162 -5.97 -17.50 -19.82
C ASP A 162 -5.33 -16.31 -20.58
N GLY A 163 -4.07 -15.97 -20.26
CA GLY A 163 -3.30 -14.88 -20.88
C GLY A 163 -3.57 -13.49 -20.30
N ARG A 164 -4.40 -13.37 -19.26
CA ARG A 164 -4.59 -12.09 -18.57
C ARG A 164 -3.33 -11.71 -17.79
N LEU A 165 -3.07 -10.40 -17.73
CA LEU A 165 -1.94 -9.86 -16.99
C LEU A 165 -2.20 -9.96 -15.48
N TYR A 166 -1.30 -10.67 -14.75
CA TYR A 166 -1.24 -10.62 -13.30
C TYR A 166 -0.44 -9.42 -12.82
N GLY A 167 0.72 -9.16 -13.43
CA GLY A 167 1.60 -8.07 -13.05
C GLY A 167 2.98 -8.23 -13.68
N PHE A 168 3.93 -7.45 -13.17
CA PHE A 168 5.33 -7.49 -13.59
C PHE A 168 6.25 -7.79 -12.41
N VAL A 169 7.41 -8.38 -12.71
CA VAL A 169 8.59 -8.34 -11.85
C VAL A 169 9.62 -7.47 -12.55
N PHE A 170 10.13 -6.46 -11.83
CA PHE A 170 11.19 -5.60 -12.33
C PHE A 170 12.51 -5.94 -11.62
N ARG A 171 13.60 -5.96 -12.38
CA ARG A 171 14.94 -6.23 -11.84
C ARG A 171 15.30 -5.31 -10.68
N LYS A 172 15.00 -4.01 -10.80
CA LYS A 172 15.28 -3.02 -9.75
C LYS A 172 14.55 -3.29 -8.43
N ASP A 173 13.35 -3.88 -8.48
CA ASP A 173 12.54 -4.14 -7.29
C ASP A 173 13.05 -5.37 -6.54
N TYR A 174 13.62 -6.34 -7.25
CA TYR A 174 14.31 -7.47 -6.64
C TYR A 174 15.57 -7.02 -5.91
N ASP A 175 16.40 -6.20 -6.55
CA ASP A 175 17.62 -5.66 -5.94
C ASP A 175 17.26 -4.87 -4.66
N SER A 176 16.21 -4.03 -4.70
CA SER A 176 15.70 -3.29 -3.54
C SER A 176 15.23 -4.21 -2.41
N HIS A 177 14.54 -5.31 -2.73
CA HIS A 177 14.11 -6.28 -1.71
C HIS A 177 15.30 -6.99 -1.04
N GLN A 178 16.34 -7.31 -1.79
CA GLN A 178 17.57 -7.89 -1.25
C GLN A 178 18.31 -6.92 -0.30
N GLU A 179 18.28 -5.62 -0.61
CA GLU A 179 18.86 -4.58 0.22
C GLU A 179 18.08 -4.30 1.50
N ASN A 180 16.78 -4.64 1.55
CA ASN A 180 15.88 -4.36 2.66
C ASN A 180 15.25 -5.65 3.25
N PRO A 181 16.04 -6.52 3.89
CA PRO A 181 15.55 -7.83 4.36
C PRO A 181 14.52 -7.73 5.49
N ASN A 182 14.35 -6.57 6.08
CA ASN A 182 13.41 -6.32 7.18
C ASN A 182 12.05 -5.81 6.72
N GLU A 183 11.77 -5.75 5.41
CA GLU A 183 10.51 -5.21 4.90
C GLU A 183 9.27 -5.81 5.59
N MET A 184 8.32 -4.95 5.94
CA MET A 184 7.02 -5.32 6.48
C MET A 184 6.03 -5.55 5.36
N LEU A 185 5.77 -6.82 5.05
CA LEU A 185 4.92 -7.24 3.94
C LEU A 185 3.74 -8.09 4.43
N ASP A 186 2.59 -7.89 3.80
CA ASP A 186 1.44 -8.78 3.96
C ASP A 186 1.59 -10.08 3.14
N ALA A 187 0.61 -10.96 3.22
CA ALA A 187 0.61 -12.24 2.51
C ALA A 187 0.64 -12.06 0.97
N GLN A 188 0.21 -10.91 0.45
CA GLN A 188 0.25 -10.56 -0.97
C GLN A 188 1.51 -9.78 -1.37
N LYS A 189 2.51 -9.72 -0.48
CA LYS A 189 3.78 -8.99 -0.69
C LYS A 189 3.61 -7.48 -0.88
N ARG A 190 2.57 -6.88 -0.28
CA ARG A 190 2.35 -5.44 -0.23
C ARG A 190 2.83 -4.90 1.11
N PHE A 191 3.30 -3.65 1.14
CA PHE A 191 3.71 -3.03 2.40
C PHE A 191 2.57 -2.99 3.42
N ILE A 192 2.89 -3.30 4.69
CA ILE A 192 1.97 -3.15 5.81
C ILE A 192 1.83 -1.68 6.15
N VAL A 193 0.59 -1.22 6.31
CA VAL A 193 0.25 0.16 6.65
C VAL A 193 -0.94 0.20 7.60
N GLY A 194 -0.82 1.03 8.62
CA GLY A 194 -1.92 1.39 9.51
C GLY A 194 -2.62 2.67 9.08
N ALA A 195 -3.79 2.91 9.64
CA ALA A 195 -4.56 4.13 9.45
C ALA A 195 -5.11 4.66 10.78
N GLY A 196 -5.00 5.97 10.97
CA GLY A 196 -5.52 6.67 12.15
C GLY A 196 -6.99 6.99 11.98
N ILE A 197 -7.80 6.64 12.95
CA ILE A 197 -9.22 6.97 12.98
C ILE A 197 -9.58 7.79 14.21
N ASN A 198 -10.72 8.45 14.15
CA ASN A 198 -11.27 9.18 15.28
C ASN A 198 -12.67 8.64 15.64
N SER A 199 -13.22 9.06 16.76
CA SER A 199 -14.52 8.64 17.26
C SER A 199 -15.71 9.44 16.71
N ARG A 200 -15.54 10.24 15.66
CA ARG A 200 -16.62 11.08 15.10
C ARG A 200 -17.16 10.53 13.79
N ASP A 201 -16.26 10.21 12.85
CA ASP A 201 -16.58 9.77 11.48
C ASP A 201 -16.23 8.30 11.21
N TYR A 202 -15.95 7.52 12.26
CA TYR A 202 -15.52 6.12 12.13
C TYR A 202 -16.45 5.27 11.28
N ALA A 203 -17.75 5.52 11.35
CA ALA A 203 -18.76 4.74 10.60
C ALA A 203 -18.64 4.90 9.08
N GLU A 204 -18.14 6.04 8.60
CA GLU A 204 -17.86 6.35 7.21
C GLU A 204 -16.42 5.98 6.85
N ARG A 205 -15.46 6.34 7.68
CA ARG A 205 -14.03 6.20 7.46
C ARG A 205 -13.56 4.75 7.47
N VAL A 206 -13.97 3.97 8.46
CA VAL A 206 -13.48 2.58 8.62
C VAL A 206 -13.77 1.70 7.41
N PRO A 207 -14.98 1.68 6.81
CA PRO A 207 -15.22 0.90 5.60
C PRO A 207 -14.28 1.26 4.46
N LEU A 208 -14.04 2.54 4.20
CA LEU A 208 -13.16 3.00 3.13
C LEU A 208 -11.70 2.57 3.36
N LEU A 209 -11.22 2.65 4.60
CA LEU A 209 -9.86 2.23 4.96
C LEU A 209 -9.68 0.71 4.85
N VAL A 210 -10.68 -0.07 5.26
CA VAL A 210 -10.67 -1.54 5.13
C VAL A 210 -10.67 -1.93 3.65
N ASP A 211 -11.51 -1.30 2.83
CA ASP A 211 -11.56 -1.55 1.39
C ASP A 211 -10.26 -1.13 0.68
N ALA A 212 -9.61 -0.06 1.15
CA ALA A 212 -8.29 0.35 0.68
C ALA A 212 -7.16 -0.61 1.11
N GLY A 213 -7.42 -1.53 2.03
CA GLY A 213 -6.49 -2.55 2.49
C GLY A 213 -5.62 -2.14 3.69
N ALA A 214 -6.07 -1.22 4.54
CA ALA A 214 -5.38 -0.94 5.79
C ALA A 214 -5.24 -2.22 6.64
N ASP A 215 -4.04 -2.50 7.10
CA ASP A 215 -3.75 -3.73 7.86
C ASP A 215 -4.13 -3.60 9.34
N VAL A 216 -4.12 -2.37 9.85
CA VAL A 216 -4.42 -2.06 11.24
C VAL A 216 -4.97 -0.64 11.37
N LEU A 217 -5.97 -0.48 12.22
CA LEU A 217 -6.53 0.83 12.56
C LEU A 217 -6.06 1.27 13.94
N CYS A 218 -6.04 2.57 14.20
CA CYS A 218 -5.77 3.10 15.53
C CYS A 218 -6.65 4.31 15.82
N ILE A 219 -7.47 4.22 16.87
CA ILE A 219 -8.22 5.37 17.37
C ILE A 219 -7.23 6.26 18.12
N ASP A 220 -7.01 7.46 17.57
CA ASP A 220 -6.05 8.42 18.12
C ASP A 220 -6.76 9.65 18.70
N SER A 221 -6.51 9.91 19.96
CA SER A 221 -7.07 11.06 20.66
C SER A 221 -6.15 11.50 21.79
N SER A 222 -6.24 12.76 22.18
CA SER A 222 -5.53 13.30 23.34
C SER A 222 -6.04 12.75 24.67
N GLU A 223 -7.18 12.08 24.68
CA GLU A 223 -7.79 11.40 25.83
C GLU A 223 -8.44 10.11 25.35
N GLY A 224 -7.76 8.99 25.60
CA GLY A 224 -8.21 7.66 25.19
C GLY A 224 -9.16 7.00 26.18
N PHE A 225 -9.11 7.39 27.47
CA PHE A 225 -10.00 6.85 28.48
C PHE A 225 -11.38 7.50 28.37
N SER A 226 -12.13 7.14 27.36
CA SER A 226 -13.43 7.73 27.06
C SER A 226 -14.43 6.72 26.48
N GLU A 227 -15.71 6.87 26.80
CA GLU A 227 -16.78 6.06 26.24
C GLU A 227 -16.84 6.14 24.72
N TRP A 228 -16.42 7.23 24.10
CA TRP A 228 -16.38 7.39 22.65
C TRP A 228 -15.45 6.39 21.98
N GLN A 229 -14.29 6.12 22.57
CA GLN A 229 -13.37 5.11 22.05
C GLN A 229 -13.94 3.69 22.20
N LYS A 230 -14.56 3.39 23.35
CA LYS A 230 -15.24 2.11 23.57
C LYS A 230 -16.37 1.87 22.59
N ILE A 231 -17.21 2.88 22.33
CA ILE A 231 -18.27 2.81 21.32
C ILE A 231 -17.68 2.51 19.94
N THR A 232 -16.61 3.20 19.56
CA THR A 232 -15.94 3.00 18.28
C THR A 232 -15.34 1.59 18.16
N ILE A 233 -14.67 1.10 19.20
CA ILE A 233 -14.14 -0.28 19.23
C ILE A 233 -15.27 -1.29 19.08
N ASN A 234 -16.33 -1.15 19.87
CA ASN A 234 -17.47 -2.07 19.82
C ASN A 234 -18.10 -2.10 18.42
N TRP A 235 -18.30 -0.94 17.79
CA TRP A 235 -18.82 -0.85 16.43
C TRP A 235 -17.96 -1.60 15.41
N ILE A 236 -16.61 -1.47 15.54
CA ILE A 236 -15.67 -2.20 14.67
C ILE A 236 -15.78 -3.71 14.93
N ARG A 237 -15.85 -4.13 16.18
CA ARG A 237 -15.94 -5.55 16.56
C ARG A 237 -17.26 -6.19 16.11
N GLU A 238 -18.37 -5.50 16.24
CA GLU A 238 -19.68 -5.97 15.76
C GLU A 238 -19.68 -6.17 14.24
N ARG A 239 -19.02 -5.30 13.49
CA ARG A 239 -19.07 -5.31 12.03
C ARG A 239 -18.02 -6.17 11.36
N TYR A 240 -16.83 -6.21 11.93
CA TYR A 240 -15.64 -6.86 11.32
C TYR A 240 -15.07 -7.99 12.19
N GLY A 241 -15.50 -8.13 13.44
CA GLY A 241 -14.96 -9.11 14.38
C GLY A 241 -13.46 -8.91 14.61
N GLU A 242 -12.73 -10.01 14.60
CA GLU A 242 -11.27 -10.02 14.77
C GLU A 242 -10.49 -9.84 13.44
N LYS A 243 -11.18 -9.70 12.32
CA LYS A 243 -10.54 -9.53 11.00
C LYS A 243 -9.85 -8.18 10.87
N VAL A 244 -10.42 -7.14 11.47
CA VAL A 244 -9.84 -5.80 11.51
C VAL A 244 -9.16 -5.61 12.85
N LYS A 245 -7.86 -5.33 12.83
CA LYS A 245 -7.09 -5.02 14.03
C LYS A 245 -7.24 -3.54 14.37
N VAL A 246 -7.54 -3.26 15.64
CA VAL A 246 -7.76 -1.89 16.11
C VAL A 246 -7.02 -1.62 17.41
N GLY A 247 -6.19 -0.59 17.38
CA GLY A 247 -5.60 0.02 18.58
C GLY A 247 -6.39 1.23 19.04
N ALA A 248 -6.14 1.66 20.26
CA ALA A 248 -6.80 2.79 20.87
C ALA A 248 -5.86 3.56 21.80
N GLY A 249 -6.14 4.81 22.04
CA GLY A 249 -5.36 5.66 22.95
C GLY A 249 -5.53 7.16 22.63
N ASN A 250 -4.77 8.01 23.31
CA ASN A 250 -3.71 7.66 24.23
C ASN A 250 -4.24 7.63 25.69
N VAL A 251 -3.63 6.81 26.49
CA VAL A 251 -3.88 6.74 27.93
C VAL A 251 -2.56 6.91 28.70
N VAL A 252 -2.62 7.21 30.00
CA VAL A 252 -1.45 7.46 30.84
C VAL A 252 -1.39 6.60 32.09
N ASP A 253 -2.47 5.87 32.39
CA ASP A 253 -2.58 5.07 33.60
C ASP A 253 -3.10 3.64 33.32
N ARG A 254 -3.08 2.84 34.40
CA ARG A 254 -3.53 1.45 34.34
C ARG A 254 -5.03 1.32 34.08
N GLU A 255 -5.82 2.24 34.59
CA GLU A 255 -7.29 2.18 34.49
C GLU A 255 -7.72 2.43 33.03
N GLY A 256 -7.17 3.47 32.40
CA GLY A 256 -7.38 3.77 30.99
C GLY A 256 -6.90 2.63 30.08
N PHE A 257 -5.75 2.02 30.39
CA PHE A 257 -5.27 0.86 29.65
C PHE A 257 -6.25 -0.33 29.73
N LEU A 258 -6.68 -0.69 30.95
CA LEU A 258 -7.62 -1.80 31.14
C LEU A 258 -8.96 -1.53 30.47
N PHE A 259 -9.48 -0.32 30.58
CA PHE A 259 -10.73 0.10 29.95
C PHE A 259 -10.71 -0.15 28.43
N LEU A 260 -9.65 0.25 27.74
CA LEU A 260 -9.54 0.05 26.30
C LEU A 260 -9.31 -1.43 25.92
N ALA A 261 -8.50 -2.14 26.73
CA ALA A 261 -8.26 -3.56 26.53
C ALA A 261 -9.54 -4.40 26.72
N GLU A 262 -10.34 -4.11 27.74
CA GLU A 262 -11.64 -4.74 28.01
C GLU A 262 -12.68 -4.41 26.95
N ALA A 263 -12.64 -3.18 26.39
CA ALA A 263 -13.45 -2.80 25.25
C ALA A 263 -13.12 -3.59 23.97
N GLY A 264 -11.98 -4.27 23.92
CA GLY A 264 -11.57 -5.11 22.78
C GLY A 264 -10.48 -4.56 21.90
N ALA A 265 -9.73 -3.53 22.34
CA ALA A 265 -8.55 -3.06 21.60
C ALA A 265 -7.48 -4.15 21.50
N ASP A 266 -6.85 -4.31 20.31
CA ASP A 266 -5.73 -5.26 20.11
C ASP A 266 -4.43 -4.73 20.70
N PHE A 267 -4.26 -3.42 20.74
CA PHE A 267 -3.14 -2.73 21.40
C PHE A 267 -3.59 -1.36 21.93
N VAL A 268 -2.83 -0.82 22.86
CA VAL A 268 -3.13 0.47 23.49
C VAL A 268 -1.92 1.38 23.37
N LYS A 269 -2.15 2.61 22.92
CA LYS A 269 -1.14 3.68 22.92
C LYS A 269 -1.07 4.32 24.29
N VAL A 270 0.11 4.26 24.90
CA VAL A 270 0.37 4.82 26.24
C VAL A 270 1.29 6.03 26.11
N GLY A 271 0.93 7.11 26.78
CA GLY A 271 1.70 8.35 26.86
C GLY A 271 1.00 9.54 26.23
N ILE A 272 1.00 10.67 26.94
CA ILE A 272 0.45 11.95 26.50
C ILE A 272 1.48 13.05 26.81
N GLY A 273 1.74 13.91 25.81
CA GLY A 273 2.57 15.10 26.00
C GLY A 273 4.06 14.87 26.22
N GLY A 274 4.60 13.69 25.86
CA GLY A 274 6.03 13.38 26.03
C GLY A 274 6.98 14.15 25.12
N GLY A 275 6.47 14.84 24.09
CA GLY A 275 7.27 15.52 23.07
C GLY A 275 7.72 16.96 23.39
N SER A 276 7.63 17.43 24.61
CA SER A 276 7.97 18.76 25.12
C SER A 276 7.25 19.97 24.47
N ILE A 277 6.88 19.89 23.20
CA ILE A 277 6.10 20.93 22.47
C ILE A 277 4.59 20.76 22.63
N CYS A 278 4.14 19.62 23.17
CA CYS A 278 2.73 19.30 23.36
C CYS A 278 2.14 20.08 24.53
N ILE A 279 1.05 20.82 24.27
CA ILE A 279 0.33 21.60 25.29
C ILE A 279 -0.86 20.84 25.91
N THR A 280 -1.06 19.57 25.58
CA THR A 280 -2.19 18.78 26.09
C THR A 280 -2.18 18.68 27.62
N ARG A 281 -1.00 18.56 28.25
CA ARG A 281 -0.86 18.54 29.71
C ARG A 281 -1.40 19.81 30.35
N GLU A 282 -1.14 20.96 29.74
CA GLU A 282 -1.58 22.27 30.25
C GLU A 282 -3.07 22.52 29.96
N THR A 283 -3.52 22.15 28.76
CA THR A 283 -4.88 22.46 28.30
C THR A 283 -5.94 21.47 28.74
N ARG A 284 -5.54 20.20 28.98
CA ARG A 284 -6.43 19.11 29.38
C ARG A 284 -6.21 18.60 30.80
N GLY A 285 -5.09 18.96 31.41
CA GLY A 285 -4.74 18.50 32.78
C GLY A 285 -4.39 17.01 32.85
N ILE A 286 -3.99 16.39 31.73
CA ILE A 286 -3.65 14.96 31.64
C ILE A 286 -2.29 14.78 30.95
N GLY A 287 -1.53 13.75 31.39
CA GLY A 287 -0.24 13.42 30.80
C GLY A 287 0.86 13.16 31.79
#